data_dbe9ce33b13e722a5daa77498e408e0b
#
_entry.id   dbe9ce33b13e722a5daa77498e408e0b
#
_cell.length_a   1.000
_cell.length_b   1.000
_cell.length_c   1.000
_cell.angle_alpha   90.00
_cell.angle_beta   90.00
_cell.angle_gamma   90.00
#
_symmetry.space_group_name_H-M   'P 1'
#
loop_
_entity.id
_entity.type
_entity.pdbx_description
1 polymer ?
#
loop_
_entity_poly.entity_id
_entity_poly.type
_entity_poly.pdbx_seq_one_letter_code
_entity_poly.pdbx_strand_id
1 'polypeptide(L)'
;MNGSAPSSQSALEIQLRRGPAGLGFNIVGGVDQQYVMNDSGIYVAKIKEDGAAALDGRLQEGDKILAINGHKLENLCHSAAVELFRSAGEEVTLLIQPRPSHSSNGPLGPRPDGDSSSSMSSFTLVCVFLAAVAITVFIYRRPGAFRRHTPF
;
A
#
# COMPACT_ATOMS: atom_id res chain seq x y z
N MET A 1 2.37 42.67 3.68
CA MET A 1 2.61 41.62 2.65
C MET A 1 2.58 40.30 3.36
N ASN A 2 1.43 39.66 3.40
CA ASN A 2 1.26 38.37 4.06
C ASN A 2 1.49 37.27 3.03
N GLY A 3 2.74 36.86 2.88
CA GLY A 3 3.08 35.66 2.18
C GLY A 3 2.70 34.46 3.04
N SER A 4 1.50 33.93 2.85
CA SER A 4 1.19 32.59 3.33
C SER A 4 2.10 31.64 2.58
N ALA A 5 3.21 31.27 3.20
CA ALA A 5 3.98 30.14 2.73
C ALA A 5 3.05 28.92 2.71
N PRO A 6 2.97 28.17 1.60
CA PRO A 6 2.28 26.90 1.64
C PRO A 6 2.93 26.08 2.74
N SER A 7 2.12 25.53 3.63
CA SER A 7 2.58 24.60 4.66
C SER A 7 3.31 23.46 3.93
N SER A 8 4.61 23.60 3.78
CA SER A 8 5.46 22.54 3.30
C SER A 8 5.38 21.46 4.37
N GLN A 9 4.55 20.46 4.12
CA GLN A 9 4.57 19.24 4.91
C GLN A 9 6.01 18.73 4.83
N SER A 10 6.71 18.79 5.94
CA SER A 10 8.11 18.43 6.02
C SER A 10 8.25 16.96 5.60
N ALA A 11 9.02 16.73 4.55
CA ALA A 11 9.36 15.38 4.15
C ALA A 11 10.12 14.70 5.29
N LEU A 12 9.79 13.45 5.56
CA LEU A 12 10.39 12.62 6.60
C LEU A 12 11.32 11.59 5.95
N GLU A 13 12.53 11.52 6.42
CA GLU A 13 13.48 10.47 6.02
C GLU A 13 13.38 9.28 6.96
N ILE A 14 13.18 8.09 6.39
CA ILE A 14 13.08 6.83 7.10
C ILE A 14 14.11 5.85 6.56
N GLN A 15 14.91 5.28 7.45
CA GLN A 15 15.82 4.19 7.11
C GLN A 15 15.20 2.86 7.54
N LEU A 16 15.10 1.94 6.59
CA LEU A 16 14.59 0.59 6.80
C LEU A 16 15.64 -0.44 6.41
N ARG A 17 15.73 -1.50 7.20
CA ARG A 17 16.56 -2.66 6.87
C ARG A 17 15.66 -3.78 6.34
N ARG A 18 16.00 -4.29 5.16
CA ARG A 18 15.26 -5.38 4.53
C ARG A 18 15.34 -6.64 5.37
N GLY A 19 14.21 -7.18 5.75
CA GLY A 19 14.10 -8.47 6.43
C GLY A 19 13.90 -9.63 5.46
N PRO A 20 13.70 -10.86 5.99
CA PRO A 20 13.47 -12.06 5.17
C PRO A 20 12.24 -11.94 4.26
N ALA A 21 11.23 -11.19 4.68
CA ALA A 21 10.01 -10.91 3.91
C ALA A 21 10.08 -9.61 3.08
N GLY A 22 11.25 -8.99 2.96
CA GLY A 22 11.45 -7.71 2.27
C GLY A 22 11.32 -6.51 3.20
N LEU A 23 10.88 -5.37 2.66
CA LEU A 23 10.67 -4.12 3.42
C LEU A 23 9.37 -4.12 4.23
N GLY A 24 8.45 -5.03 3.92
CA GLY A 24 7.22 -5.21 4.66
C GLY A 24 6.11 -4.23 4.29
N PHE A 25 6.10 -3.70 3.08
CA PHE A 25 4.98 -2.91 2.56
C PHE A 25 4.82 -3.08 1.05
N ASN A 26 3.64 -2.73 0.56
CA ASN A 26 3.31 -2.68 -0.86
C ASN A 26 3.18 -1.24 -1.32
N ILE A 27 3.46 -0.99 -2.59
CA ILE A 27 3.32 0.30 -3.22
C ILE A 27 2.23 0.29 -4.29
N VAL A 28 1.63 1.45 -4.52
CA VAL A 28 0.68 1.72 -5.61
C VAL A 28 1.02 3.05 -6.25
N GLY A 29 0.48 3.30 -7.41
CA GLY A 29 0.71 4.53 -8.16
C GLY A 29 1.71 4.35 -9.29
N GLY A 30 2.05 5.43 -9.94
CA GLY A 30 2.87 5.51 -11.15
C GLY A 30 2.13 6.22 -12.26
N VAL A 31 2.84 6.61 -13.32
CA VAL A 31 2.24 7.31 -14.48
C VAL A 31 1.24 6.44 -15.23
N ASP A 32 1.43 5.13 -15.19
CA ASP A 32 0.61 4.10 -15.83
C ASP A 32 -0.55 3.63 -14.95
N GLN A 33 -0.49 3.85 -13.65
CA GLN A 33 -1.46 3.38 -12.66
C GLN A 33 -1.70 4.43 -11.57
N GLN A 34 -2.23 5.58 -11.91
CA GLN A 34 -2.46 6.65 -10.94
C GLN A 34 -3.34 6.19 -9.79
N TYR A 35 -2.84 6.30 -8.58
CA TYR A 35 -3.58 6.01 -7.35
C TYR A 35 -4.39 7.22 -6.87
N VAL A 36 -3.83 8.41 -7.02
CA VAL A 36 -4.50 9.68 -6.76
C VAL A 36 -4.76 10.38 -8.10
N MET A 37 -5.95 10.93 -8.27
CA MET A 37 -6.33 11.63 -9.49
C MET A 37 -5.36 12.78 -9.76
N ASN A 38 -4.82 12.82 -10.98
CA ASN A 38 -3.83 13.80 -11.43
C ASN A 38 -2.48 13.78 -10.68
N ASP A 39 -2.17 12.69 -10.00
CA ASP A 39 -0.87 12.50 -9.35
C ASP A 39 -0.27 11.14 -9.73
N SER A 40 0.89 11.18 -10.38
CA SER A 40 1.66 10.00 -10.77
C SER A 40 2.59 9.48 -9.66
N GLY A 41 2.45 9.99 -8.44
CA GLY A 41 3.28 9.61 -7.30
C GLY A 41 3.14 8.15 -6.90
N ILE A 42 4.14 7.68 -6.17
CA ILE A 42 4.14 6.34 -5.56
C ILE A 42 3.69 6.46 -4.11
N TYR A 43 2.76 5.63 -3.72
CA TYR A 43 2.14 5.64 -2.40
C TYR A 43 2.26 4.29 -1.70
N VAL A 44 2.27 4.33 -0.38
CA VAL A 44 2.19 3.12 0.45
C VAL A 44 0.77 2.59 0.45
N ALA A 45 0.55 1.38 -0.06
CA ALA A 45 -0.77 0.76 -0.12
C ALA A 45 -1.12 0.00 1.15
N LYS A 46 -0.23 -0.90 1.55
CA LYS A 46 -0.43 -1.76 2.71
C LYS A 46 0.88 -2.05 3.41
N ILE A 47 0.86 -2.03 4.73
CA ILE A 47 1.99 -2.40 5.59
C ILE A 47 1.71 -3.78 6.20
N LYS A 48 2.68 -4.69 6.10
CA LYS A 48 2.61 -6.01 6.71
C LYS A 48 3.00 -5.92 8.19
N GLU A 49 2.21 -6.51 9.05
CA GLU A 49 2.40 -6.42 10.51
C GLU A 49 3.76 -6.91 10.99
N ASP A 50 4.32 -7.93 10.35
CA ASP A 50 5.63 -8.51 10.70
C ASP A 50 6.80 -7.93 9.89
N GLY A 51 6.55 -6.91 9.09
CA GLY A 51 7.55 -6.33 8.19
C GLY A 51 8.42 -5.26 8.84
N ALA A 52 9.55 -4.96 8.20
CA ALA A 52 10.49 -3.93 8.67
C ALA A 52 9.82 -2.56 8.83
N ALA A 53 8.91 -2.19 7.92
CA ALA A 53 8.18 -0.92 8.01
C ALA A 53 7.24 -0.85 9.22
N ALA A 54 6.57 -1.95 9.57
CA ALA A 54 5.71 -2.01 10.74
C ALA A 54 6.50 -1.95 12.05
N LEU A 55 7.63 -2.62 12.11
CA LEU A 55 8.52 -2.61 13.26
C LEU A 55 9.13 -1.21 13.51
N ASP A 56 9.44 -0.48 12.44
CA ASP A 56 9.89 0.91 12.54
C ASP A 56 8.78 1.86 13.00
N GLY A 57 7.56 1.66 12.51
CA GLY A 57 6.34 2.35 12.94
C GLY A 57 6.15 3.78 12.40
N ARG A 58 7.10 4.35 11.67
CA ARG A 58 7.02 5.71 11.13
C ARG A 58 6.26 5.79 9.80
N LEU A 59 6.34 4.75 8.98
CA LEU A 59 5.65 4.65 7.70
C LEU A 59 4.18 4.27 7.92
N GLN A 60 3.29 4.96 7.22
CA GLN A 60 1.84 4.70 7.28
C GLN A 60 1.25 4.45 5.90
N GLU A 61 0.14 3.74 5.86
CA GLU A 61 -0.63 3.54 4.63
C GLU A 61 -1.16 4.87 4.10
N GLY A 62 -0.97 5.11 2.82
CA GLY A 62 -1.34 6.35 2.15
C GLY A 62 -0.24 7.41 2.11
N ASP A 63 0.90 7.19 2.74
CA ASP A 63 2.05 8.08 2.63
C ASP A 63 2.61 8.09 1.20
N LYS A 64 2.99 9.26 0.72
CA LYS A 64 3.64 9.42 -0.59
C LYS A 64 5.14 9.22 -0.46
N ILE A 65 5.71 8.33 -1.26
CA ILE A 65 7.15 8.11 -1.29
C ILE A 65 7.75 9.02 -2.37
N LEU A 66 8.57 9.96 -1.96
CA LEU A 66 9.19 10.95 -2.86
C LEU A 66 10.47 10.40 -3.50
N ALA A 67 11.27 9.67 -2.72
CA ALA A 67 12.55 9.13 -3.18
C ALA A 67 12.92 7.85 -2.42
N ILE A 68 13.74 7.03 -3.05
CA ILE A 68 14.37 5.84 -2.49
C ILE A 68 15.88 5.88 -2.75
N ASN A 69 16.69 5.79 -1.70
CA ASN A 69 18.16 5.91 -1.78
C ASN A 69 18.64 7.11 -2.64
N GLY A 70 17.96 8.25 -2.52
CA GLY A 70 18.24 9.45 -3.31
C GLY A 70 17.66 9.45 -4.74
N HIS A 71 17.06 8.35 -5.19
CA HIS A 71 16.38 8.30 -6.50
C HIS A 71 14.94 8.77 -6.37
N LYS A 72 14.59 9.86 -7.06
CA LYS A 72 13.22 10.38 -7.09
C LYS A 72 12.28 9.43 -7.80
N LEU A 73 11.09 9.26 -7.25
CA LEU A 73 10.05 8.39 -7.81
C LEU A 73 8.99 9.15 -8.62
N GLU A 74 9.24 10.40 -8.93
CA GLU A 74 8.36 11.22 -9.75
C GLU A 74 8.37 10.78 -11.22
N ASN A 75 7.19 10.75 -11.84
CA ASN A 75 7.02 10.43 -13.27
C ASN A 75 7.55 9.05 -13.68
N LEU A 76 7.57 8.10 -12.78
CA LEU A 76 7.92 6.70 -13.07
C LEU A 76 6.69 5.84 -13.29
N CYS A 77 6.82 4.83 -14.17
CA CYS A 77 5.86 3.74 -14.23
C CYS A 77 5.90 2.93 -12.94
N HIS A 78 4.80 2.28 -12.59
CA HIS A 78 4.74 1.39 -11.44
C HIS A 78 5.85 0.33 -11.46
N SER A 79 6.07 -0.30 -12.60
CA SER A 79 7.12 -1.32 -12.78
C SER A 79 8.53 -0.78 -12.52
N ALA A 80 8.83 0.43 -12.98
CA ALA A 80 10.13 1.06 -12.75
C ALA A 80 10.35 1.38 -11.26
N ALA A 81 9.32 1.85 -10.57
CA ALA A 81 9.36 2.05 -9.12
C ALA A 81 9.63 0.72 -8.38
N VAL A 82 8.91 -0.35 -8.73
CA VAL A 82 9.12 -1.69 -8.15
C VAL A 82 10.56 -2.17 -8.33
N GLU A 83 11.15 -1.97 -9.51
CA GLU A 83 12.55 -2.35 -9.77
C GLU A 83 13.53 -1.56 -8.89
N LEU A 84 13.31 -0.27 -8.67
CA LEU A 84 14.12 0.53 -7.73
C LEU A 84 14.04 -0.02 -6.30
N PHE A 85 12.85 -0.42 -5.85
CA PHE A 85 12.67 -1.05 -4.54
C PHE A 85 13.35 -2.41 -4.43
N ARG A 86 13.35 -3.20 -5.50
CA ARG A 86 14.03 -4.51 -5.54
C ARG A 86 15.54 -4.38 -5.54
N SER A 87 16.07 -3.43 -6.29
CA SER A 87 17.51 -3.20 -6.44
C SER A 87 18.13 -2.37 -5.31
N ALA A 88 17.34 -1.84 -4.40
CA ALA A 88 17.79 -0.92 -3.35
C ALA A 88 18.71 -1.55 -2.28
N GLY A 89 18.89 -2.86 -2.27
CA GLY A 89 19.75 -3.56 -1.33
C GLY A 89 19.10 -3.82 0.03
N GLU A 90 19.91 -4.08 1.04
CA GLU A 90 19.45 -4.42 2.39
C GLU A 90 19.04 -3.18 3.19
N GLU A 91 19.76 -2.09 3.05
CA GLU A 91 19.44 -0.83 3.72
C GLU A 91 18.82 0.13 2.71
N VAL A 92 17.64 0.62 3.06
CA VAL A 92 16.84 1.48 2.21
C VAL A 92 16.49 2.75 2.93
N THR A 93 16.86 3.88 2.35
CA THR A 93 16.48 5.21 2.81
C THR A 93 15.30 5.70 1.99
N LEU A 94 14.18 5.95 2.64
CA LEU A 94 12.97 6.48 2.04
C LEU A 94 12.79 7.95 2.42
N LEU A 95 12.53 8.78 1.44
CA LEU A 95 12.03 10.13 1.68
C LEU A 95 10.53 10.10 1.45
N ILE A 96 9.75 10.34 2.49
CA ILE A 96 8.29 10.29 2.44
C ILE A 96 7.67 11.64 2.74
N GLN A 97 6.54 11.88 2.13
CA GLN A 97 5.63 12.95 2.49
C GLN A 97 4.45 12.32 3.23
N PRO A 98 4.35 12.54 4.56
CA PRO A 98 3.24 11.99 5.32
C PRO A 98 1.92 12.49 4.76
N ARG A 99 0.94 11.60 4.71
CA ARG A 99 -0.42 12.00 4.38
C ARG A 99 -0.89 13.03 5.38
N PRO A 100 -1.50 14.15 4.93
CA PRO A 100 -2.14 15.06 5.87
C PRO A 100 -3.15 14.23 6.69
N SER A 101 -2.85 14.05 7.96
CA SER A 101 -3.85 13.51 8.87
C SER A 101 -4.97 14.53 8.87
N HIS A 102 -6.10 14.18 8.27
CA HIS A 102 -7.33 14.82 8.61
C HIS A 102 -7.57 14.49 10.08
N SER A 103 -6.95 15.27 10.97
CA SER A 103 -7.43 15.31 12.33
C SER A 103 -8.86 15.85 12.20
N SER A 104 -9.80 14.96 12.26
CA SER A 104 -11.19 15.30 12.42
C SER A 104 -11.33 15.93 13.81
N ASN A 105 -10.84 17.16 13.95
CA ASN A 105 -11.26 18.03 15.03
C ASN A 105 -12.68 18.50 14.70
N GLY A 106 -13.57 17.51 14.53
CA GLY A 106 -14.97 17.78 14.65
C GLY A 106 -15.28 18.04 16.12
N PRO A 107 -16.07 19.07 16.43
CA PRO A 107 -16.55 19.20 17.80
C PRO A 107 -17.22 17.89 18.19
N LEU A 108 -16.87 17.39 19.37
CA LEU A 108 -17.53 16.24 19.99
C LEU A 108 -19.00 16.64 20.25
N GLY A 109 -19.83 16.51 19.23
CA GLY A 109 -21.26 16.50 19.43
C GLY A 109 -21.64 15.28 20.26
N PRO A 110 -22.61 15.37 21.17
CA PRO A 110 -23.06 14.21 21.90
C PRO A 110 -23.47 13.14 20.90
N ARG A 111 -22.87 11.97 21.01
CA ARG A 111 -23.30 10.80 20.25
C ARG A 111 -24.74 10.49 20.72
N PRO A 112 -25.71 10.45 19.83
CA PRO A 112 -26.93 9.77 20.18
C PRO A 112 -26.55 8.29 20.37
N ASP A 113 -26.79 7.79 21.57
CA ASP A 113 -26.79 6.36 21.84
C ASP A 113 -27.94 5.75 21.03
N GLY A 114 -27.67 5.50 19.77
CA GLY A 114 -28.53 4.74 18.88
C GLY A 114 -27.94 3.35 18.77
N ASP A 115 -28.69 2.36 19.20
CA ASP A 115 -28.49 0.97 18.90
C ASP A 115 -28.16 0.82 17.40
N SER A 116 -26.89 0.88 17.08
CA SER A 116 -26.43 0.37 15.80
C SER A 116 -26.31 -1.14 15.96
N SER A 117 -27.42 -1.84 15.83
CA SER A 117 -27.37 -3.18 15.34
C SER A 117 -26.60 -3.07 14.00
N SER A 118 -25.33 -3.43 14.05
CA SER A 118 -24.52 -3.58 12.87
C SER A 118 -25.16 -4.71 12.03
N SER A 119 -26.11 -4.34 11.21
CA SER A 119 -26.44 -5.16 10.08
C SER A 119 -25.19 -5.11 9.21
N MET A 120 -24.28 -6.05 9.44
CA MET A 120 -23.27 -6.39 8.45
C MET A 120 -24.05 -6.61 7.17
N SER A 121 -23.93 -5.65 6.28
CA SER A 121 -24.64 -5.74 5.02
C SER A 121 -24.24 -7.05 4.37
N SER A 122 -25.20 -7.86 4.04
CA SER A 122 -25.04 -9.16 3.38
C SER A 122 -24.17 -9.12 2.13
N PHE A 123 -23.88 -7.94 1.64
CA PHE A 123 -23.04 -7.70 0.47
C PHE A 123 -21.57 -8.07 0.66
N THR A 124 -21.00 -7.90 1.87
CA THR A 124 -19.60 -8.28 2.13
C THR A 124 -19.43 -9.80 2.20
N LEU A 125 -20.42 -10.53 2.74
CA LEU A 125 -20.42 -11.99 2.76
C LEU A 125 -20.58 -12.58 1.37
N VAL A 126 -21.44 -12.00 0.51
CA VAL A 126 -21.65 -12.45 -0.87
C VAL A 126 -20.39 -12.29 -1.70
N CYS A 127 -19.65 -11.19 -1.56
CA CYS A 127 -18.37 -10.98 -2.28
C CYS A 127 -17.30 -12.00 -1.88
N VAL A 128 -17.20 -12.37 -0.60
CA VAL A 128 -16.25 -13.39 -0.12
C VAL A 128 -16.62 -14.77 -0.65
N PHE A 129 -17.91 -15.14 -0.66
CA PHE A 129 -18.39 -16.42 -1.21
C PHE A 129 -18.16 -16.51 -2.72
N LEU A 130 -18.43 -15.46 -3.48
CA LEU A 130 -18.19 -15.43 -4.92
C LEU A 130 -16.71 -15.57 -5.27
N ALA A 131 -15.82 -14.94 -4.51
CA ALA A 131 -14.38 -15.08 -4.69
C ALA A 131 -13.91 -16.51 -4.40
N ALA A 132 -14.41 -17.15 -3.34
CA ALA A 132 -14.09 -18.52 -2.99
C ALA A 132 -14.59 -19.53 -4.06
N VAL A 133 -15.79 -19.34 -4.58
CA VAL A 133 -16.36 -20.17 -5.66
C VAL A 133 -15.56 -19.99 -6.96
N ALA A 134 -15.17 -18.78 -7.31
CA ALA A 134 -14.35 -18.52 -8.51
C ALA A 134 -12.97 -19.22 -8.41
N ILE A 135 -12.34 -19.21 -7.24
CA ILE A 135 -11.06 -19.89 -7.02
C ILE A 135 -11.22 -21.41 -7.13
N THR A 136 -12.28 -21.98 -6.55
CA THR A 136 -12.55 -23.42 -6.62
C THR A 136 -12.84 -23.85 -8.06
N VAL A 137 -13.65 -23.12 -8.79
CA VAL A 137 -13.93 -23.39 -10.22
C VAL A 137 -12.66 -23.28 -11.06
N PHE A 138 -11.80 -22.30 -10.78
CA PHE A 138 -10.53 -22.13 -11.48
C PHE A 138 -9.57 -23.31 -11.23
N ILE A 139 -9.52 -23.83 -10.02
CA ILE A 139 -8.72 -25.02 -9.66
C ILE A 139 -9.28 -26.27 -10.32
N TYR A 140 -10.61 -26.43 -10.36
CA TYR A 140 -11.25 -27.59 -11.01
C TYR A 140 -11.17 -27.56 -12.54
N ARG A 141 -11.09 -26.38 -13.15
CA ARG A 141 -10.96 -26.23 -14.61
C ARG A 141 -9.54 -26.35 -15.16
N ARG A 142 -8.53 -26.51 -14.33
CA ARG A 142 -7.22 -26.90 -14.85
C ARG A 142 -7.29 -28.39 -15.23
N PRO A 143 -7.36 -28.74 -16.54
CA PRO A 143 -7.14 -30.11 -16.94
C PRO A 143 -5.74 -30.48 -16.53
N GLY A 144 -5.61 -31.38 -15.58
CA GLY A 144 -4.35 -31.88 -15.14
C GLY A 144 -3.56 -32.44 -16.32
N ALA A 145 -2.58 -31.70 -16.78
CA ALA A 145 -1.54 -32.26 -17.61
C ALA A 145 -0.67 -33.14 -16.70
N PHE A 146 -1.21 -34.28 -16.35
CA PHE A 146 -0.45 -35.37 -15.73
C PHE A 146 0.42 -35.97 -16.84
N ARG A 147 1.56 -35.37 -17.12
CA ARG A 147 2.59 -36.04 -17.91
C ARG A 147 3.15 -37.16 -17.06
N ARG A 148 2.69 -38.36 -17.36
CA ARG A 148 3.37 -39.59 -16.93
C ARG A 148 4.76 -39.56 -17.56
N HIS A 149 5.76 -39.32 -16.78
CA HIS A 149 7.13 -39.64 -17.12
C HIS A 149 7.25 -41.17 -17.02
N THR A 150 7.32 -41.83 -18.14
CA THR A 150 7.77 -43.20 -18.19
C THR A 150 9.29 -43.22 -18.07
N PRO A 151 9.86 -43.96 -17.11
CA PRO A 151 11.32 -44.10 -17.04
C PRO A 151 11.76 -45.18 -18.06
N PHE A 152 12.76 -44.81 -18.79
CA PHE A 152 13.66 -45.78 -19.38
C PHE A 152 15.00 -45.67 -18.68
#